data_1b05547446597c0a5be2e064e8c7a4ed
#
_entry.id   1b05547446597c0a5be2e064e8c7a4ed
#
_cell.length_a   1.000
_cell.length_b   1.000
_cell.length_c   1.000
_cell.angle_alpha   90.00
_cell.angle_beta   90.00
_cell.angle_gamma   90.00
#
_symmetry.space_group_name_H-M   'P 1'
#
loop_
_entity.id
_entity.type
_entity.pdbx_description
1 polymer ?
#
loop_
_entity_poly.entity_id
_entity_poly.type
_entity_poly.pdbx_seq_one_letter_code
_entity_poly.pdbx_strand_id
1 'polypeptide(L)'
;MVMSVIFIAVVVVLNMIVNAIPSKYSEIDISSQKLYSIGDDTKAMLKDLDKDVTIYQIAQSGSEDENITNLLKKYEDESKHIKVEQKDPVVNPKFVTEYTSDDLSANSLIVVCGDRNKVIDYNNIYESTIDYQTYSSQTTGFDGEGQITSAIGYVTSEDLPILYTLEGHGEKEMDSTIKEDIEKANMDIQSLNLLTEGSVPDDADCLFIDSPSTDISEDEKTAIIDYLENGGKAMIFSDYTTEDLPNF
;
A
#
# COMPACT_ATOMS: atom_id res chain seq x y z
N MET A 1 50.88 -27.48 -3.60
CA MET A 1 50.62 -26.03 -3.61
C MET A 1 49.79 -25.60 -4.82
N VAL A 2 50.21 -25.85 -6.10
CA VAL A 2 49.47 -25.41 -7.29
C VAL A 2 48.05 -25.96 -7.34
N MET A 3 47.83 -27.24 -7.06
CA MET A 3 46.51 -27.87 -7.01
C MET A 3 45.57 -27.23 -5.96
N SER A 4 46.11 -26.82 -4.81
CA SER A 4 45.32 -26.17 -3.76
C SER A 4 44.87 -24.76 -4.15
N VAL A 5 45.73 -24.03 -4.89
CA VAL A 5 45.38 -22.70 -5.44
C VAL A 5 44.30 -22.80 -6.49
N ILE A 6 44.41 -23.79 -7.39
CA ILE A 6 43.40 -24.05 -8.43
C ILE A 6 42.05 -24.41 -7.78
N PHE A 7 42.05 -25.27 -6.75
CA PHE A 7 40.83 -25.64 -6.03
C PHE A 7 40.16 -24.45 -5.39
N ILE A 8 40.92 -23.59 -4.70
CA ILE A 8 40.39 -22.36 -4.10
C ILE A 8 39.80 -21.42 -5.17
N ALA A 9 40.54 -21.26 -6.30
CA ALA A 9 40.05 -20.43 -7.40
C ALA A 9 38.72 -20.95 -7.98
N VAL A 10 38.57 -22.27 -8.15
CA VAL A 10 37.33 -22.91 -8.62
C VAL A 10 36.18 -22.67 -7.61
N VAL A 11 36.44 -22.82 -6.31
CA VAL A 11 35.42 -22.59 -5.27
C VAL A 11 34.97 -21.12 -5.27
N VAL A 12 35.90 -20.17 -5.43
CA VAL A 12 35.55 -18.73 -5.50
C VAL A 12 34.72 -18.44 -6.75
N VAL A 13 35.09 -18.96 -7.91
CA VAL A 13 34.33 -18.78 -9.15
C VAL A 13 32.95 -19.41 -9.06
N LEU A 14 32.84 -20.62 -8.51
CA LEU A 14 31.53 -21.26 -8.28
C LEU A 14 30.65 -20.41 -7.35
N ASN A 15 31.20 -19.88 -6.26
CA ASN A 15 30.47 -19.02 -5.35
C ASN A 15 30.01 -17.70 -6.01
N MET A 16 30.87 -17.12 -6.87
CA MET A 16 30.49 -15.94 -7.67
C MET A 16 29.35 -16.25 -8.66
N ILE A 17 29.39 -17.43 -9.31
CA ILE A 17 28.32 -17.86 -10.23
C ILE A 17 27.01 -18.06 -9.47
N VAL A 18 27.03 -18.75 -8.33
CA VAL A 18 25.81 -18.97 -7.51
C VAL A 18 25.21 -17.64 -7.04
N ASN A 19 26.06 -16.69 -6.61
CA ASN A 19 25.59 -15.36 -6.18
C ASN A 19 25.10 -14.47 -7.34
N ALA A 20 25.42 -14.81 -8.58
CA ALA A 20 24.94 -14.09 -9.77
C ALA A 20 23.62 -14.68 -10.33
N ILE A 21 23.17 -15.82 -9.82
CA ILE A 21 21.88 -16.40 -10.21
C ILE A 21 20.77 -15.59 -9.53
N PRO A 22 19.79 -15.04 -10.29
CA PRO A 22 18.64 -14.36 -9.71
C PRO A 22 17.93 -15.25 -8.68
N SER A 23 17.46 -14.63 -7.57
CA SER A 23 16.87 -15.34 -6.43
C SER A 23 15.67 -16.21 -6.85
N LYS A 24 14.94 -15.84 -7.89
CA LYS A 24 13.84 -16.62 -8.47
C LYS A 24 14.21 -18.03 -8.94
N TYR A 25 15.48 -18.31 -9.19
CA TYR A 25 15.99 -19.63 -9.61
C TYR A 25 16.77 -20.37 -8.53
N SER A 26 17.28 -19.66 -7.52
CA SER A 26 18.16 -20.22 -6.48
C SER A 26 17.47 -20.40 -5.14
N GLU A 27 16.37 -19.70 -4.90
CA GLU A 27 15.66 -19.70 -3.62
C GLU A 27 14.25 -20.26 -3.79
N ILE A 28 13.92 -21.30 -3.02
CA ILE A 28 12.58 -21.88 -2.93
C ILE A 28 12.03 -21.49 -1.57
N ASP A 29 10.96 -20.73 -1.58
CA ASP A 29 10.23 -20.39 -0.36
C ASP A 29 9.53 -21.64 0.19
N ILE A 30 10.06 -22.18 1.28
CA ILE A 30 9.52 -23.31 2.01
C ILE A 30 8.71 -22.90 3.25
N SER A 31 8.54 -21.59 3.47
CA SER A 31 7.71 -21.08 4.57
C SER A 31 6.24 -21.46 4.34
N SER A 32 5.54 -21.79 5.40
CA SER A 32 4.11 -22.13 5.34
C SER A 32 3.24 -20.94 4.88
N GLN A 33 3.74 -19.72 5.04
CA GLN A 33 3.08 -18.46 4.71
C GLN A 33 3.60 -17.82 3.41
N LYS A 34 4.55 -18.46 2.73
CA LYS A 34 5.20 -17.95 1.49
C LYS A 34 5.74 -16.51 1.64
N LEU A 35 6.33 -16.21 2.79
CA LEU A 35 6.81 -14.87 3.16
C LEU A 35 7.85 -14.28 2.18
N TYR A 36 8.52 -15.12 1.41
CA TYR A 36 9.61 -14.74 0.50
C TYR A 36 9.26 -14.94 -0.97
N SER A 37 8.00 -15.15 -1.30
CA SER A 37 7.53 -15.29 -2.68
C SER A 37 6.50 -14.22 -2.99
N ILE A 38 6.46 -13.77 -4.23
CA ILE A 38 5.44 -12.86 -4.74
C ILE A 38 4.41 -13.63 -5.55
N GLY A 39 3.14 -13.25 -5.42
CA GLY A 39 2.00 -13.88 -6.09
C GLY A 39 2.01 -13.66 -7.60
N ASP A 40 1.13 -14.38 -8.29
CA ASP A 40 1.04 -14.32 -9.75
C ASP A 40 0.47 -12.97 -10.22
N ASP A 41 -0.42 -12.34 -9.44
CA ASP A 41 -0.99 -11.02 -9.74
C ASP A 41 0.10 -9.93 -9.64
N THR A 42 0.94 -9.98 -8.59
CA THR A 42 2.08 -9.08 -8.44
C THR A 42 3.08 -9.25 -9.60
N LYS A 43 3.39 -10.49 -9.99
CA LYS A 43 4.27 -10.76 -11.13
C LYS A 43 3.68 -10.24 -12.44
N ALA A 44 2.37 -10.37 -12.64
CA ALA A 44 1.69 -9.83 -13.81
C ALA A 44 1.81 -8.31 -13.86
N MET A 45 1.52 -7.63 -12.74
CA MET A 45 1.67 -6.18 -12.62
C MET A 45 3.11 -5.72 -12.90
N LEU A 46 4.11 -6.38 -12.30
CA LEU A 46 5.54 -6.05 -12.49
C LEU A 46 6.02 -6.27 -13.92
N LYS A 47 5.45 -7.24 -14.63
CA LYS A 47 5.76 -7.53 -16.03
C LYS A 47 5.22 -6.46 -16.97
N ASP A 48 4.04 -5.91 -16.65
CA ASP A 48 3.39 -4.87 -17.44
C ASP A 48 3.87 -3.45 -17.05
N LEU A 49 4.73 -3.34 -16.01
CA LEU A 49 5.29 -2.09 -15.53
C LEU A 49 6.20 -1.46 -16.60
N ASP A 50 5.88 -0.23 -16.98
CA ASP A 50 6.60 0.56 -18.00
C ASP A 50 7.29 1.81 -17.43
N LYS A 51 7.03 2.14 -16.15
CA LYS A 51 7.61 3.28 -15.43
C LYS A 51 8.69 2.81 -14.46
N ASP A 52 9.76 3.59 -14.34
CA ASP A 52 10.85 3.29 -13.40
C ASP A 52 10.45 3.66 -11.97
N VAL A 53 10.53 2.70 -11.07
CA VAL A 53 10.19 2.83 -9.64
C VAL A 53 11.43 2.55 -8.81
N THR A 54 11.73 3.42 -7.86
CA THR A 54 12.77 3.19 -6.87
C THR A 54 12.15 2.96 -5.50
N ILE A 55 12.56 1.89 -4.83
CA ILE A 55 12.13 1.55 -3.48
C ILE A 55 13.30 1.76 -2.53
N TYR A 56 13.15 2.67 -1.59
CA TYR A 56 14.15 2.94 -0.57
C TYR A 56 13.79 2.20 0.71
N GLN A 57 14.67 1.30 1.18
CA GLN A 57 14.58 0.73 2.53
C GLN A 57 15.32 1.64 3.51
N ILE A 58 14.62 2.18 4.49
CA ILE A 58 15.16 3.11 5.49
C ILE A 58 15.70 2.32 6.68
N ALA A 59 16.95 1.94 6.60
CA ALA A 59 17.58 1.12 7.62
C ALA A 59 19.04 1.54 7.86
N GLN A 60 19.46 1.51 9.12
CA GLN A 60 20.87 1.63 9.45
C GLN A 60 21.64 0.42 8.92
N SER A 61 22.82 0.66 8.34
CA SER A 61 23.65 -0.41 7.78
C SER A 61 23.93 -1.53 8.79
N GLY A 62 23.55 -2.76 8.42
CA GLY A 62 23.67 -3.95 9.26
C GLY A 62 22.51 -4.19 10.23
N SER A 63 21.43 -3.39 10.13
CA SER A 63 20.19 -3.55 10.91
C SER A 63 18.95 -3.68 9.99
N GLU A 64 19.19 -4.08 8.74
CA GLU A 64 18.13 -4.33 7.77
C GLU A 64 17.29 -5.54 8.19
N ASP A 65 15.98 -5.44 8.01
CA ASP A 65 15.08 -6.58 8.15
C ASP A 65 15.28 -7.53 6.96
N GLU A 66 15.70 -8.78 7.26
CA GLU A 66 16.02 -9.77 6.23
C GLU A 66 14.81 -10.18 5.41
N ASN A 67 13.59 -10.22 6.00
CA ASN A 67 12.37 -10.59 5.28
C ASN A 67 12.03 -9.54 4.23
N ILE A 68 12.08 -8.26 4.63
CA ILE A 68 11.84 -7.13 3.73
C ILE A 68 12.91 -7.09 2.64
N THR A 69 14.19 -7.20 3.00
CA THR A 69 15.31 -7.17 2.05
C THR A 69 15.18 -8.28 0.99
N ASN A 70 14.86 -9.51 1.44
CA ASN A 70 14.68 -10.64 0.54
C ASN A 70 13.45 -10.48 -0.37
N LEU A 71 12.35 -9.93 0.16
CA LEU A 71 11.16 -9.64 -0.62
C LEU A 71 11.44 -8.57 -1.69
N LEU A 72 12.08 -7.46 -1.31
CA LEU A 72 12.45 -6.38 -2.24
C LEU A 72 13.34 -6.88 -3.38
N LYS A 73 14.27 -7.78 -3.08
CA LYS A 73 15.11 -8.42 -4.11
C LYS A 73 14.28 -9.21 -5.13
N LYS A 74 13.18 -9.87 -4.71
CA LYS A 74 12.27 -10.55 -5.66
C LYS A 74 11.60 -9.56 -6.61
N TYR A 75 11.19 -8.38 -6.13
CA TYR A 75 10.64 -7.33 -6.98
C TYR A 75 11.67 -6.84 -8.00
N GLU A 76 12.92 -6.60 -7.57
CA GLU A 76 14.02 -6.18 -8.45
C GLU A 76 14.38 -7.26 -9.48
N ASP A 77 14.38 -8.54 -9.09
CA ASP A 77 14.64 -9.67 -10.00
C ASP A 77 13.49 -9.90 -11.01
N GLU A 78 12.27 -9.53 -10.69
CA GLU A 78 11.10 -9.76 -11.57
C GLU A 78 10.90 -8.64 -12.58
N SER A 79 11.27 -7.39 -12.28
CA SER A 79 11.12 -6.26 -13.20
C SER A 79 12.38 -5.41 -13.28
N LYS A 80 12.84 -5.16 -14.51
CA LYS A 80 13.94 -4.22 -14.79
C LYS A 80 13.64 -2.76 -14.44
N HIS A 81 12.36 -2.45 -14.24
CA HIS A 81 11.87 -1.11 -13.86
C HIS A 81 11.85 -0.89 -12.35
N ILE A 82 12.11 -1.93 -11.57
CA ILE A 82 12.23 -1.80 -10.11
C ILE A 82 13.71 -1.69 -9.75
N LYS A 83 14.03 -0.69 -8.94
CA LYS A 83 15.34 -0.49 -8.32
C LYS A 83 15.18 -0.42 -6.82
N VAL A 84 15.99 -1.15 -6.08
CA VAL A 84 16.01 -1.13 -4.62
C VAL A 84 17.28 -0.45 -4.12
N GLU A 85 17.12 0.50 -3.21
CA GLU A 85 18.23 1.18 -2.54
C GLU A 85 18.02 1.21 -1.04
N GLN A 86 19.08 0.99 -0.28
CA GLN A 86 19.09 1.25 1.16
C GLN A 86 19.47 2.71 1.43
N LYS A 87 18.78 3.34 2.37
CA LYS A 87 19.14 4.66 2.90
C LYS A 87 19.33 4.59 4.40
N ASP A 88 20.54 4.80 4.83
CA ASP A 88 20.89 4.88 6.25
C ASP A 88 20.47 6.26 6.79
N PRO A 89 19.49 6.34 7.72
CA PRO A 89 19.01 7.62 8.25
C PRO A 89 20.05 8.36 9.11
N VAL A 90 21.07 7.65 9.62
CA VAL A 90 22.17 8.28 10.35
C VAL A 90 23.11 9.02 9.40
N VAL A 91 23.34 8.44 8.21
CA VAL A 91 24.19 9.05 7.18
C VAL A 91 23.41 10.11 6.38
N ASN A 92 22.12 9.88 6.16
CA ASN A 92 21.24 10.73 5.35
C ASN A 92 20.03 11.24 6.15
N PRO A 93 20.22 12.06 7.20
CA PRO A 93 19.13 12.40 8.14
C PRO A 93 18.00 13.24 7.51
N LYS A 94 18.27 13.91 6.38
CA LYS A 94 17.27 14.72 5.68
C LYS A 94 16.52 13.97 4.59
N PHE A 95 16.96 12.76 4.23
CA PHE A 95 16.38 12.03 3.10
C PHE A 95 14.89 11.74 3.32
N VAL A 96 14.51 11.26 4.50
CA VAL A 96 13.11 10.92 4.81
C VAL A 96 12.22 12.16 4.76
N THR A 97 12.71 13.31 5.23
CA THR A 97 11.92 14.56 5.27
C THR A 97 11.62 15.17 3.90
N GLU A 98 12.22 14.64 2.83
CA GLU A 98 11.87 14.99 1.44
C GLU A 98 10.56 14.35 0.99
N TYR A 99 10.13 13.27 1.68
CA TYR A 99 8.97 12.45 1.29
C TYR A 99 7.82 12.49 2.31
N THR A 100 8.12 12.71 3.58
CA THR A 100 7.10 12.77 4.65
C THR A 100 7.56 13.66 5.81
N SER A 101 6.57 14.22 6.54
CA SER A 101 6.77 14.88 7.82
C SER A 101 6.70 13.94 9.02
N ASP A 102 6.30 12.70 8.80
CA ASP A 102 6.08 11.72 9.85
C ASP A 102 7.40 11.06 10.28
N ASP A 103 7.49 10.70 11.54
CA ASP A 103 8.60 9.91 12.06
C ASP A 103 8.42 8.45 11.62
N LEU A 104 9.33 7.95 10.79
CA LEU A 104 9.28 6.58 10.30
C LEU A 104 10.01 5.61 11.23
N SER A 105 9.42 4.45 11.42
CA SER A 105 10.05 3.31 12.05
C SER A 105 11.24 2.81 11.22
N ALA A 106 12.26 2.23 11.88
CA ALA A 106 13.36 1.60 11.15
C ALA A 106 12.84 0.46 10.25
N ASN A 107 13.42 0.31 9.06
CA ASN A 107 12.98 -0.61 8.01
C ASN A 107 11.67 -0.25 7.29
N SER A 108 11.14 0.94 7.49
CA SER A 108 10.09 1.51 6.64
C SER A 108 10.57 1.67 5.20
N LEU A 109 9.63 1.73 4.26
CA LEU A 109 9.92 1.83 2.84
C LEU A 109 9.39 3.15 2.27
N ILE A 110 10.09 3.68 1.27
CA ILE A 110 9.62 4.81 0.46
C ILE A 110 9.66 4.37 -0.99
N VAL A 111 8.50 4.31 -1.64
CA VAL A 111 8.35 3.92 -3.04
C VAL A 111 8.18 5.19 -3.87
N VAL A 112 8.98 5.36 -4.92
CA VAL A 112 9.04 6.60 -5.70
C VAL A 112 8.96 6.30 -7.19
N CYS A 113 8.12 7.06 -7.92
CA CYS A 113 8.06 7.07 -9.37
C CYS A 113 7.86 8.51 -9.86
N GLY A 114 8.91 9.10 -10.49
CA GLY A 114 8.90 10.52 -10.86
C GLY A 114 8.69 11.42 -9.65
N ASP A 115 7.63 12.25 -9.68
CA ASP A 115 7.28 13.17 -8.60
C ASP A 115 6.34 12.56 -7.53
N ARG A 116 5.90 11.32 -7.74
CA ARG A 116 4.98 10.64 -6.82
C ARG A 116 5.74 9.71 -5.89
N ASN A 117 5.30 9.68 -4.64
CA ASN A 117 5.84 8.76 -3.65
C ASN A 117 4.73 8.18 -2.76
N LYS A 118 5.00 7.01 -2.18
CA LYS A 118 4.19 6.39 -1.13
C LYS A 118 5.13 5.88 -0.06
N VAL A 119 4.84 6.26 1.18
CA VAL A 119 5.57 5.79 2.36
C VAL A 119 4.83 4.58 2.93
N ILE A 120 5.59 3.56 3.33
CA ILE A 120 5.10 2.37 4.00
C ILE A 120 5.83 2.27 5.33
N ASP A 121 5.15 2.56 6.44
CA ASP A 121 5.75 2.36 7.76
C ASP A 121 5.96 0.87 8.05
N TYR A 122 7.01 0.55 8.77
CA TYR A 122 7.35 -0.83 9.17
C TYR A 122 6.20 -1.53 9.90
N ASN A 123 5.45 -0.78 10.72
CA ASN A 123 4.32 -1.32 11.47
C ASN A 123 3.14 -1.75 10.57
N ASN A 124 3.07 -1.24 9.33
CA ASN A 124 2.07 -1.66 8.36
C ASN A 124 2.51 -2.91 7.56
N ILE A 125 3.81 -3.23 7.58
CA ILE A 125 4.36 -4.44 6.95
C ILE A 125 4.14 -5.67 7.82
N TYR A 126 4.23 -5.49 9.14
CA TYR A 126 4.00 -6.56 10.10
C TYR A 126 2.70 -6.35 10.86
N GLU A 127 1.76 -7.25 10.65
CA GLU A 127 0.54 -7.28 11.45
C GLU A 127 0.85 -7.74 12.87
N SER A 128 0.36 -7.04 13.86
CA SER A 128 0.54 -7.39 15.26
C SER A 128 -0.75 -7.31 16.04
N THR A 129 -0.90 -8.16 17.02
CA THR A 129 -2.00 -8.13 17.98
C THR A 129 -1.47 -8.02 19.40
N ILE A 130 -2.26 -7.39 20.26
CA ILE A 130 -1.92 -7.29 21.69
C ILE A 130 -2.55 -8.48 22.41
N ASP A 131 -1.73 -9.29 23.05
CA ASP A 131 -2.20 -10.28 24.01
C ASP A 131 -2.60 -9.55 25.30
N TYR A 132 -3.89 -9.43 25.52
CA TYR A 132 -4.44 -8.75 26.70
C TYR A 132 -4.16 -9.46 28.03
N GLN A 133 -3.70 -10.73 28.01
CA GLN A 133 -3.32 -11.45 29.24
C GLN A 133 -1.89 -11.13 29.67
N THR A 134 -1.00 -10.95 28.70
CA THR A 134 0.43 -10.68 28.95
C THR A 134 0.84 -9.24 28.65
N TYR A 135 -0.06 -8.43 28.06
CA TYR A 135 0.20 -7.08 27.55
C TYR A 135 1.40 -7.02 26.59
N SER A 136 1.65 -8.11 25.87
CA SER A 136 2.71 -8.19 24.89
C SER A 136 2.16 -8.10 23.47
N SER A 137 2.87 -7.39 22.58
CA SER A 137 2.58 -7.40 21.14
C SER A 137 3.13 -8.69 20.54
N GLN A 138 2.32 -9.37 19.75
CA GLN A 138 2.73 -10.57 19.01
C GLN A 138 2.49 -10.31 17.51
N THR A 139 3.52 -10.58 16.71
CA THR A 139 3.39 -10.53 15.25
C THR A 139 2.50 -11.69 14.79
N THR A 140 1.42 -11.36 14.08
CA THR A 140 0.41 -12.32 13.58
C THR A 140 0.50 -12.54 12.09
N GLY A 141 1.07 -11.59 11.34
CA GLY A 141 1.18 -11.65 9.89
C GLY A 141 2.34 -10.82 9.34
N PHE A 142 2.60 -11.01 8.05
CA PHE A 142 3.54 -10.24 7.25
C PHE A 142 2.86 -9.90 5.94
N ASP A 143 2.57 -8.62 5.72
CA ASP A 143 1.87 -8.09 4.55
C ASP A 143 2.81 -7.29 3.62
N GLY A 144 4.08 -7.64 3.60
CA GLY A 144 5.07 -6.93 2.80
C GLY A 144 4.73 -6.89 1.31
N GLU A 145 4.22 -8.00 0.75
CA GLU A 145 3.81 -8.04 -0.66
C GLU A 145 2.63 -7.11 -0.93
N GLY A 146 1.58 -7.16 -0.12
CA GLY A 146 0.40 -6.31 -0.29
C GLY A 146 0.76 -4.83 -0.24
N GLN A 147 1.54 -4.42 0.75
CA GLN A 147 1.97 -3.03 0.93
C GLN A 147 2.83 -2.53 -0.24
N ILE A 148 3.85 -3.29 -0.65
CA ILE A 148 4.77 -2.89 -1.72
C ILE A 148 4.04 -2.85 -3.07
N THR A 149 3.24 -3.89 -3.40
CA THR A 149 2.48 -3.96 -4.65
C THR A 149 1.48 -2.80 -4.76
N SER A 150 0.74 -2.52 -3.68
CA SER A 150 -0.16 -1.37 -3.59
C SER A 150 0.59 -0.05 -3.80
N ALA A 151 1.73 0.14 -3.11
CA ALA A 151 2.50 1.37 -3.25
C ALA A 151 3.05 1.57 -4.67
N ILE A 152 3.51 0.50 -5.35
CA ILE A 152 3.92 0.57 -6.75
C ILE A 152 2.74 0.97 -7.63
N GLY A 153 1.57 0.34 -7.46
CA GLY A 153 0.34 0.70 -8.17
C GLY A 153 -0.03 2.18 -7.98
N TYR A 154 0.05 2.67 -6.73
CA TYR A 154 -0.21 4.08 -6.40
C TYR A 154 0.72 5.04 -7.15
N VAL A 155 2.03 4.85 -7.07
CA VAL A 155 3.00 5.80 -7.65
C VAL A 155 3.03 5.75 -9.18
N THR A 156 2.58 4.65 -9.79
CA THR A 156 2.58 4.47 -11.25
C THR A 156 1.24 4.76 -11.91
N SER A 157 0.12 4.78 -11.14
CA SER A 157 -1.20 5.12 -11.68
C SER A 157 -1.27 6.61 -12.04
N GLU A 158 -1.94 6.94 -13.13
CA GLU A 158 -2.22 8.32 -13.54
C GLU A 158 -3.54 8.81 -12.95
N ASP A 159 -4.51 7.90 -12.84
CA ASP A 159 -5.85 8.17 -12.32
C ASP A 159 -6.12 7.17 -11.17
N LEU A 160 -6.33 7.68 -9.98
CA LEU A 160 -6.78 6.89 -8.84
C LEU A 160 -8.30 6.98 -8.75
N PRO A 161 -9.01 5.86 -8.49
CA PRO A 161 -10.43 5.94 -8.20
C PRO A 161 -10.72 6.83 -7.00
N ILE A 162 -11.80 7.62 -7.05
CA ILE A 162 -12.18 8.55 -5.99
C ILE A 162 -13.47 8.07 -5.32
N LEU A 163 -13.40 7.87 -4.00
CA LEU A 163 -14.54 7.63 -3.14
C LEU A 163 -14.97 8.94 -2.49
N TYR A 164 -16.16 9.42 -2.81
CA TYR A 164 -16.74 10.57 -2.12
C TYR A 164 -17.57 10.14 -0.92
N THR A 165 -17.26 10.68 0.26
CA THR A 165 -18.05 10.50 1.48
C THR A 165 -19.06 11.63 1.63
N LEU A 166 -20.37 11.31 1.69
CA LEU A 166 -21.40 12.31 1.91
C LEU A 166 -21.29 12.89 3.32
N GLU A 167 -21.43 14.20 3.43
CA GLU A 167 -21.41 14.95 4.69
C GLU A 167 -22.52 16.00 4.71
N GLY A 168 -23.00 16.33 5.91
CA GLY A 168 -23.98 17.40 6.13
C GLY A 168 -25.27 16.93 6.80
N HIS A 169 -25.49 15.62 6.89
CA HIS A 169 -26.74 15.04 7.44
C HIS A 169 -26.49 14.20 8.70
N GLY A 170 -25.33 14.44 9.36
CA GLY A 170 -24.94 13.74 10.59
C GLY A 170 -24.53 12.30 10.34
N GLU A 171 -23.94 12.05 9.17
CA GLU A 171 -23.31 10.79 8.80
C GLU A 171 -22.22 10.41 9.81
N LYS A 172 -21.97 9.11 9.93
CA LYS A 172 -20.86 8.62 10.74
C LYS A 172 -19.54 8.81 10.01
N GLU A 173 -18.54 9.21 10.78
CA GLU A 173 -17.16 9.20 10.26
C GLU A 173 -16.74 7.77 9.94
N MET A 174 -16.07 7.59 8.79
CA MET A 174 -15.52 6.31 8.40
C MET A 174 -14.49 5.84 9.43
N ASP A 175 -14.59 4.59 9.85
CA ASP A 175 -13.62 3.96 10.74
C ASP A 175 -12.20 4.03 10.15
N SER A 176 -11.20 4.31 10.99
CA SER A 176 -9.82 4.48 10.55
C SER A 176 -9.27 3.23 9.85
N THR A 177 -9.66 2.03 10.29
CA THR A 177 -9.22 0.77 9.67
C THR A 177 -9.79 0.63 8.25
N ILE A 178 -11.06 0.98 8.06
CA ILE A 178 -11.70 0.96 6.73
C ILE A 178 -11.05 1.98 5.82
N LYS A 179 -10.75 3.17 6.34
CA LYS A 179 -10.05 4.22 5.60
C LYS A 179 -8.68 3.77 5.13
N GLU A 180 -7.89 3.17 6.03
CA GLU A 180 -6.57 2.60 5.72
C GLU A 180 -6.66 1.51 4.64
N ASP A 181 -7.68 0.63 4.69
CA ASP A 181 -7.90 -0.42 3.69
C ASP A 181 -8.26 0.16 2.31
N ILE A 182 -9.08 1.21 2.25
CA ILE A 182 -9.43 1.93 1.02
C ILE A 182 -8.20 2.62 0.42
N GLU A 183 -7.43 3.33 1.24
CA GLU A 183 -6.18 3.98 0.84
C GLU A 183 -5.13 2.95 0.37
N LYS A 184 -5.09 1.77 1.00
CA LYS A 184 -4.25 0.64 0.58
C LYS A 184 -4.72 0.05 -0.75
N ALA A 185 -6.01 0.09 -1.04
CA ALA A 185 -6.57 -0.28 -2.35
C ALA A 185 -6.34 0.80 -3.42
N ASN A 186 -5.58 1.86 -3.10
CA ASN A 186 -5.26 2.99 -3.99
C ASN A 186 -6.49 3.77 -4.46
N MET A 187 -7.48 3.91 -3.61
CA MET A 187 -8.58 4.84 -3.80
C MET A 187 -8.32 6.12 -3.02
N ASP A 188 -8.59 7.26 -3.61
CA ASP A 188 -8.60 8.55 -2.92
C ASP A 188 -9.94 8.72 -2.19
N ILE A 189 -9.94 9.36 -1.01
CA ILE A 189 -11.14 9.60 -0.24
C ILE A 189 -11.34 11.11 -0.13
N GLN A 190 -12.48 11.60 -0.62
CA GLN A 190 -12.84 13.01 -0.57
C GLN A 190 -14.20 13.21 0.10
N SER A 191 -14.37 14.32 0.82
CA SER A 191 -15.65 14.71 1.40
C SER A 191 -16.53 15.40 0.36
N LEU A 192 -17.83 15.12 0.39
CA LEU A 192 -18.83 15.75 -0.47
C LEU A 192 -19.97 16.31 0.37
N ASN A 193 -20.21 17.61 0.25
CA ASN A 193 -21.39 18.24 0.81
C ASN A 193 -22.28 18.75 -0.33
N LEU A 194 -23.38 18.03 -0.59
CA LEU A 194 -24.29 18.33 -1.72
C LEU A 194 -25.03 19.66 -1.56
N LEU A 195 -25.19 20.16 -0.32
CA LEU A 195 -25.78 21.49 -0.11
C LEU A 195 -24.90 22.61 -0.68
N THR A 196 -23.59 22.39 -0.75
CA THR A 196 -22.65 23.39 -1.27
C THR A 196 -22.29 23.13 -2.72
N GLU A 197 -22.09 21.87 -3.10
CA GLU A 197 -21.66 21.47 -4.44
C GLU A 197 -22.81 21.35 -5.43
N GLY A 198 -24.01 20.99 -4.96
CA GLY A 198 -25.24 20.90 -5.77
C GLY A 198 -25.33 19.65 -6.67
N SER A 199 -24.24 18.93 -6.88
CA SER A 199 -24.18 17.67 -7.65
C SER A 199 -23.05 16.77 -7.17
N VAL A 200 -23.13 15.48 -7.45
CA VAL A 200 -21.99 14.56 -7.27
C VAL A 200 -20.96 14.89 -8.37
N PRO A 201 -19.66 15.04 -8.02
CA PRO A 201 -18.62 15.34 -9.00
C PRO A 201 -18.50 14.29 -10.10
N ASP A 202 -18.14 14.72 -11.31
CA ASP A 202 -18.03 13.85 -12.48
C ASP A 202 -16.90 12.81 -12.36
N ASP A 203 -15.92 13.06 -11.50
CA ASP A 203 -14.79 12.18 -11.19
C ASP A 203 -15.07 11.20 -10.03
N ALA A 204 -16.30 11.18 -9.51
CA ALA A 204 -16.72 10.25 -8.48
C ALA A 204 -16.84 8.81 -9.03
N ASP A 205 -15.96 7.92 -8.60
CA ASP A 205 -16.07 6.49 -8.91
C ASP A 205 -17.07 5.77 -8.00
N CYS A 206 -17.20 6.25 -6.76
CA CYS A 206 -18.16 5.74 -5.80
C CYS A 206 -18.59 6.81 -4.80
N LEU A 207 -19.87 6.82 -4.44
CA LEU A 207 -20.42 7.62 -3.36
C LEU A 207 -20.60 6.73 -2.12
N PHE A 208 -20.10 7.18 -0.97
CA PHE A 208 -20.23 6.50 0.31
C PHE A 208 -21.13 7.32 1.24
N ILE A 209 -22.19 6.70 1.75
CA ILE A 209 -23.16 7.31 2.66
C ILE A 209 -23.27 6.42 3.89
N ASP A 210 -22.87 6.93 5.06
CA ASP A 210 -22.90 6.14 6.30
C ASP A 210 -23.86 6.68 7.33
N SER A 211 -25.01 6.02 7.45
CA SER A 211 -25.94 6.17 8.57
C SER A 211 -26.34 7.64 8.85
N PRO A 212 -26.87 8.36 7.84
CA PRO A 212 -27.32 9.73 8.05
C PRO A 212 -28.36 9.81 9.18
N SER A 213 -28.27 10.83 10.01
CA SER A 213 -29.19 11.06 11.13
C SER A 213 -30.28 12.06 10.82
N THR A 214 -30.17 12.83 9.73
CA THR A 214 -31.18 13.76 9.23
C THR A 214 -31.42 13.51 7.74
N ASP A 215 -32.63 13.86 7.28
CA ASP A 215 -33.03 13.64 5.89
C ASP A 215 -32.31 14.59 4.92
N ILE A 216 -32.10 14.14 3.69
CA ILE A 216 -31.59 14.96 2.58
C ILE A 216 -32.74 15.78 1.97
N SER A 217 -32.41 16.88 1.32
CA SER A 217 -33.37 17.67 0.54
C SER A 217 -33.75 16.95 -0.76
N GLU A 218 -34.87 17.39 -1.37
CA GLU A 218 -35.29 16.88 -2.70
C GLU A 218 -34.25 17.16 -3.80
N ASP A 219 -33.51 18.27 -3.70
CA ASP A 219 -32.46 18.63 -4.66
C ASP A 219 -31.25 17.68 -4.53
N GLU A 220 -30.84 17.35 -3.32
CA GLU A 220 -29.75 16.40 -3.04
C GLU A 220 -30.12 14.98 -3.45
N LYS A 221 -31.35 14.55 -3.16
CA LYS A 221 -31.88 13.29 -3.65
C LYS A 221 -31.82 13.22 -5.17
N THR A 222 -32.23 14.29 -5.85
CA THR A 222 -32.18 14.37 -7.30
C THR A 222 -30.73 14.23 -7.79
N ALA A 223 -29.78 14.94 -7.16
CA ALA A 223 -28.36 14.85 -7.53
C ALA A 223 -27.79 13.42 -7.35
N ILE A 224 -28.17 12.72 -6.28
CA ILE A 224 -27.77 11.33 -6.06
C ILE A 224 -28.41 10.39 -7.10
N ILE A 225 -29.70 10.56 -7.40
CA ILE A 225 -30.39 9.75 -8.40
C ILE A 225 -29.78 9.97 -9.79
N ASP A 226 -29.54 11.21 -10.18
CA ASP A 226 -28.92 11.55 -11.46
C ASP A 226 -27.54 10.90 -11.61
N TYR A 227 -26.72 10.94 -10.55
CA TYR A 227 -25.42 10.26 -10.53
C TYR A 227 -25.57 8.74 -10.75
N LEU A 228 -26.50 8.10 -10.03
CA LEU A 228 -26.72 6.65 -10.12
C LEU A 228 -27.32 6.25 -11.49
N GLU A 229 -28.25 7.03 -12.05
CA GLU A 229 -28.84 6.78 -13.37
C GLU A 229 -27.80 6.94 -14.50
N ASN A 230 -26.79 7.79 -14.32
CA ASN A 230 -25.66 7.94 -15.23
C ASN A 230 -24.57 6.86 -15.07
N GLY A 231 -24.81 5.84 -14.23
CA GLY A 231 -23.91 4.70 -14.05
C GLY A 231 -22.96 4.83 -12.85
N GLY A 232 -23.15 5.83 -12.01
CA GLY A 232 -22.45 5.99 -10.75
C GLY A 232 -22.69 4.81 -9.81
N LYS A 233 -21.80 4.62 -8.85
CA LYS A 233 -21.87 3.54 -7.86
C LYS A 233 -21.99 4.14 -6.48
N ALA A 234 -22.77 3.49 -5.60
CA ALA A 234 -22.88 3.92 -4.22
C ALA A 234 -22.80 2.75 -3.24
N MET A 235 -22.21 3.01 -2.09
CA MET A 235 -22.32 2.19 -0.89
C MET A 235 -23.10 2.96 0.15
N ILE A 236 -24.26 2.44 0.55
CA ILE A 236 -25.16 3.10 1.49
C ILE A 236 -25.33 2.19 2.70
N PHE A 237 -24.95 2.70 3.85
CA PHE A 237 -25.17 2.05 5.14
C PHE A 237 -26.29 2.78 5.88
N SER A 238 -27.14 2.06 6.57
CA SER A 238 -28.18 2.61 7.41
C SER A 238 -28.10 2.02 8.81
N ASP A 239 -28.25 2.85 9.81
CA ASP A 239 -28.40 2.42 11.20
C ASP A 239 -29.84 2.66 11.66
N TYR A 240 -30.19 2.17 12.84
CA TYR A 240 -31.48 2.47 13.42
C TYR A 240 -31.60 3.95 13.78
N THR A 241 -32.60 4.62 13.23
CA THR A 241 -32.98 6.00 13.59
C THR A 241 -34.46 6.08 13.95
N THR A 242 -34.79 7.02 14.80
CA THR A 242 -36.19 7.38 15.11
C THR A 242 -36.70 8.53 14.24
N GLU A 243 -35.83 9.15 13.49
CA GLU A 243 -36.15 10.22 12.54
C GLU A 243 -36.76 9.63 11.27
N ASP A 244 -37.68 10.40 10.67
CA ASP A 244 -38.28 10.06 9.37
C ASP A 244 -37.35 10.60 8.26
N LEU A 245 -36.88 9.71 7.40
CA LEU A 245 -35.96 10.03 6.30
C LEU A 245 -36.60 9.70 4.94
N PRO A 246 -37.67 10.43 4.54
CA PRO A 246 -38.45 10.07 3.35
C PRO A 246 -37.71 10.24 2.03
N ASN A 247 -36.58 10.96 1.99
CA ASN A 247 -35.78 11.18 0.79
C ASN A 247 -34.60 10.20 0.67
N PHE A 248 -34.22 9.57 1.77
CA PHE A 248 -33.31 8.43 1.79
C PHE A 248 -34.08 7.15 1.65
#